data_bbb8d77a0491b14ee09034bef4d9067b
#
_entry.id   bbb8d77a0491b14ee09034bef4d9067b
#
_cell.length_a   1.000
_cell.length_b   1.000
_cell.length_c   1.000
_cell.angle_alpha   90.00
_cell.angle_beta   90.00
_cell.angle_gamma   90.00
#
_symmetry.space_group_name_H-M   'P 1'
#
loop_
_entity.id
_entity.type
_entity.pdbx_description
1 polymer ?
#
loop_
_entity_poly.entity_id
_entity_poly.type
_entity_poly.pdbx_seq_one_letter_code
_entity_poly.pdbx_strand_id
1 'polypeptide(L)'
;QISHVVVSPYGVFVLTLCDLRGKISGHRDDQEWIVKGRGVSDTILNPLWENRKHINALEKKLGSQPFIPAVVFTHAKLINDFGPIAVCVGQLQKFFMGYTRRLIDHDDLELVVDILNEGTDRPLP
;
A
#
# COMPACT_ATOMS: atom_id res chain seq x y z
N GLN A 1 2.67 7.93 7.92
CA GLN A 1 2.45 6.84 6.95
C GLN A 1 3.77 6.23 6.52
N ILE A 2 3.81 4.94 6.53
CA ILE A 2 5.00 4.18 6.14
C ILE A 2 4.62 3.28 4.98
N SER A 3 5.46 3.28 3.93
CA SER A 3 5.25 2.42 2.77
C SER A 3 6.27 1.30 2.76
N HIS A 4 5.81 0.12 2.40
CA HIS A 4 6.63 -1.06 2.25
C HIS A 4 6.44 -1.64 0.86
N VAL A 5 7.52 -2.15 0.29
CA VAL A 5 7.49 -2.83 -1.00
C VAL A 5 7.85 -4.28 -0.77
N VAL A 6 6.94 -5.17 -1.15
CA VAL A 6 7.16 -6.62 -1.05
C VAL A 6 7.26 -7.18 -2.46
N VAL A 7 8.46 -7.60 -2.82
CA VAL A 7 8.72 -8.16 -4.15
C VAL A 7 8.60 -9.68 -4.09
N SER A 8 7.75 -10.23 -4.92
CA SER A 8 7.51 -11.66 -4.97
C SER A 8 7.26 -12.11 -6.41
N PRO A 9 7.31 -13.44 -6.68
CA PRO A 9 6.94 -13.94 -8.01
C PRO A 9 5.50 -13.59 -8.41
N TYR A 10 4.65 -13.25 -7.45
CA TYR A 10 3.23 -12.96 -7.68
C TYR A 10 2.95 -11.49 -7.92
N GLY A 11 3.94 -10.62 -7.77
CA GLY A 11 3.80 -9.20 -8.03
C GLY A 11 4.68 -8.35 -7.12
N VAL A 12 4.65 -7.05 -7.37
CA VAL A 12 5.32 -6.06 -6.53
C VAL A 12 4.25 -5.39 -5.68
N PHE A 13 4.14 -5.82 -4.43
CA PHE A 13 3.13 -5.29 -3.51
C PHE A 13 3.63 -3.97 -2.92
N VAL A 14 2.87 -2.93 -3.09
CA VAL A 14 3.17 -1.61 -2.51
C VAL A 14 2.18 -1.35 -1.41
N LEU A 15 2.64 -1.48 -0.16
CA LEU A 15 1.82 -1.39 1.03
C LEU A 15 2.02 -0.03 1.71
N THR A 16 0.94 0.69 1.90
CA THR A 16 0.95 1.93 2.69
C THR A 16 0.25 1.62 4.01
N LEU A 17 0.98 1.75 5.12
CA LEU A 17 0.43 1.51 6.45
C LEU A 17 -0.21 2.78 6.99
N CYS A 18 -1.45 2.66 7.43
CA CYS A 18 -2.21 3.74 8.01
C CYS A 18 -2.53 3.37 9.45
N ASP A 19 -1.76 3.91 10.39
CA ASP A 19 -1.87 3.57 11.82
C ASP A 19 -2.71 4.60 12.57
N LEU A 20 -3.91 4.86 12.05
CA LEU A 20 -4.86 5.76 12.67
C LEU A 20 -5.85 4.97 13.52
N ARG A 21 -6.35 5.60 14.57
CA ARG A 21 -7.37 5.02 15.43
C ARG A 21 -8.69 5.76 15.22
N GLY A 22 -9.78 5.02 15.30
CA GLY A 22 -11.10 5.60 15.17
C GLY A 22 -11.86 5.09 13.97
N LYS A 23 -12.94 5.80 13.64
CA LYS A 23 -13.81 5.42 12.52
C LYS A 23 -13.53 6.33 11.34
N ILE A 24 -13.24 5.72 10.19
CA ILE A 24 -12.92 6.45 8.96
C ILE A 24 -14.12 6.40 8.04
N SER A 25 -14.54 7.57 7.58
CA SER A 25 -15.67 7.71 6.66
C SER A 25 -15.29 8.62 5.49
N GLY A 26 -15.96 8.45 4.36
CA GLY A 26 -15.75 9.20 3.15
C GLY A 26 -16.01 8.34 1.93
N HIS A 27 -15.55 8.84 0.78
CA HIS A 27 -15.62 8.11 -0.48
C HIS A 27 -14.20 7.85 -0.99
N ARG A 28 -14.00 6.70 -1.62
CA ARG A 28 -12.67 6.30 -2.12
C ARG A 28 -12.03 7.33 -3.06
N ASP A 29 -12.84 8.14 -3.74
CA ASP A 29 -12.34 9.16 -4.68
C ASP A 29 -12.19 10.53 -4.06
N ASP A 30 -12.57 10.72 -2.80
CA ASP A 30 -12.45 12.01 -2.11
C ASP A 30 -10.98 12.34 -1.83
N GLN A 31 -10.64 13.62 -1.90
CA GLN A 31 -9.30 14.08 -1.57
C GLN A 31 -9.00 13.90 -0.07
N GLU A 32 -10.02 14.05 0.75
CA GLU A 32 -9.89 13.93 2.21
C GLU A 32 -10.96 13.01 2.77
N TRP A 33 -10.59 12.29 3.83
CA TRP A 33 -11.51 11.45 4.58
C TRP A 33 -11.64 11.98 6.01
N ILE A 34 -12.71 11.59 6.68
CA ILE A 34 -12.99 12.00 8.04
C ILE A 34 -12.64 10.88 9.01
N VAL A 35 -11.89 11.20 10.06
CA VAL A 35 -11.54 10.26 11.12
C VAL A 35 -12.19 10.75 12.41
N LYS A 36 -13.02 9.92 13.02
CA LYS A 36 -13.71 10.22 14.27
C LYS A 36 -13.28 9.25 15.37
N GLY A 37 -12.90 9.79 16.51
CA GLY A 37 -12.59 9.00 17.69
C GLY A 37 -12.69 9.83 18.96
N ARG A 38 -13.31 9.27 19.98
CA ARG A 38 -13.43 9.88 21.32
C ARG A 38 -13.88 11.35 21.31
N GLY A 39 -14.92 11.64 20.53
CA GLY A 39 -15.47 12.99 20.46
C GLY A 39 -14.67 13.96 19.60
N VAL A 40 -13.58 13.53 19.01
CA VAL A 40 -12.75 14.34 18.11
C VAL A 40 -13.00 13.92 16.67
N SER A 41 -13.08 14.91 15.79
CA SER A 41 -13.24 14.68 14.35
C SER A 41 -12.13 15.41 13.61
N ASP A 42 -11.34 14.67 12.85
CA ASP A 42 -10.25 15.21 12.04
C ASP A 42 -10.42 14.80 10.59
N THR A 43 -9.71 15.51 9.72
CA THR A 43 -9.60 15.10 8.31
C THR A 43 -8.21 14.58 8.03
N ILE A 44 -8.12 13.62 7.12
CA ILE A 44 -6.84 13.09 6.62
C ILE A 44 -6.85 13.14 5.11
N LEU A 45 -5.67 13.26 4.53
CA LEU A 45 -5.53 13.08 3.08
C LEU A 45 -5.83 11.64 2.73
N ASN A 46 -6.46 11.43 1.58
CA ASN A 46 -6.83 10.11 1.11
C ASN A 46 -5.59 9.22 0.95
N PRO A 47 -5.42 8.19 1.78
CA PRO A 47 -4.22 7.35 1.73
C PRO A 47 -4.13 6.49 0.46
N LEU A 48 -5.23 6.29 -0.25
CA LEU A 48 -5.19 5.61 -1.56
C LEU A 48 -4.40 6.45 -2.56
N TRP A 49 -4.49 7.78 -2.48
CA TRP A 49 -3.73 8.69 -3.35
C TRP A 49 -2.24 8.67 -3.00
N GLU A 50 -1.90 8.60 -1.72
CA GLU A 50 -0.52 8.46 -1.29
C GLU A 50 0.10 7.16 -1.79
N ASN A 51 -0.66 6.07 -1.72
CA ASN A 51 -0.21 4.79 -2.24
C ASN A 51 0.04 4.87 -3.75
N ARG A 52 -0.85 5.52 -4.49
CA ARG A 52 -0.68 5.70 -5.94
C ARG A 52 0.56 6.52 -6.27
N LYS A 53 0.85 7.55 -5.48
CA LYS A 53 2.09 8.33 -5.68
C LYS A 53 3.33 7.48 -5.54
N HIS A 54 3.34 6.56 -4.57
CA HIS A 54 4.46 5.65 -4.37
C HIS A 54 4.61 4.71 -5.57
N ILE A 55 3.50 4.18 -6.07
CA ILE A 55 3.53 3.31 -7.25
C ILE A 55 4.05 4.07 -8.46
N ASN A 56 3.59 5.30 -8.67
CA ASN A 56 4.05 6.12 -9.78
C ASN A 56 5.57 6.39 -9.71
N ALA A 57 6.07 6.64 -8.51
CA ALA A 57 7.51 6.83 -8.30
C ALA A 57 8.31 5.55 -8.58
N LEU A 58 7.79 4.40 -8.15
CA LEU A 58 8.43 3.11 -8.41
C LEU A 58 8.39 2.76 -9.88
N GLU A 59 7.31 3.08 -10.57
CA GLU A 59 7.18 2.81 -12.01
C GLU A 59 8.22 3.57 -12.82
N LYS A 60 8.53 4.80 -12.43
CA LYS A 60 9.60 5.58 -13.08
C LYS A 60 10.96 4.90 -12.92
N LYS A 61 11.16 4.18 -11.83
CA LYS A 61 12.42 3.53 -11.52
C LYS A 61 12.52 2.10 -12.06
N LEU A 62 11.43 1.36 -11.96
CA LEU A 62 11.39 -0.06 -12.28
C LEU A 62 10.77 -0.36 -13.65
N GLY A 63 10.17 0.64 -14.30
CA GLY A 63 9.38 0.42 -15.50
C GLY A 63 8.05 -0.24 -15.19
N SER A 64 7.41 -0.80 -16.20
CA SER A 64 6.12 -1.45 -16.06
C SER A 64 6.28 -2.79 -15.36
N GLN A 65 5.74 -2.89 -14.15
CA GLN A 65 5.76 -4.10 -13.33
C GLN A 65 4.34 -4.39 -12.85
N PRO A 66 4.04 -5.63 -12.43
CA PRO A 66 2.74 -5.94 -11.85
C PRO A 66 2.64 -5.40 -10.43
N PHE A 67 2.47 -4.08 -10.31
CA PHE A 67 2.30 -3.42 -9.02
C PHE A 67 0.93 -3.73 -8.43
N ILE A 68 0.91 -4.12 -7.17
CA ILE A 68 -0.31 -4.43 -6.46
C ILE A 68 -0.44 -3.46 -5.28
N PRO A 69 -1.40 -2.53 -5.34
CA PRO A 69 -1.58 -1.54 -4.29
C PRO A 69 -2.32 -2.13 -3.09
N ALA A 70 -1.93 -1.69 -1.91
CA ALA A 70 -2.71 -1.96 -0.71
C ALA A 70 -2.47 -0.86 0.33
N VAL A 71 -3.55 -0.36 0.91
CA VAL A 71 -3.50 0.54 2.06
C VAL A 71 -4.00 -0.24 3.25
N VAL A 72 -3.11 -0.46 4.21
CA VAL A 72 -3.39 -1.33 5.36
C VAL A 72 -3.72 -0.49 6.59
N PHE A 73 -4.91 -0.67 7.11
CA PHE A 73 -5.39 0.02 8.31
C PHE A 73 -5.19 -0.89 9.52
N THR A 74 -4.33 -0.46 10.45
CA THR A 74 -3.91 -1.31 11.57
C THR A 74 -4.89 -1.23 12.76
N HIS A 75 -5.50 -0.07 12.99
CA HIS A 75 -6.36 0.14 14.16
C HIS A 75 -7.71 0.80 13.84
N ALA A 76 -7.88 1.32 12.64
CA ALA A 76 -9.08 2.05 12.28
C ALA A 76 -10.21 1.12 11.84
N LYS A 77 -11.43 1.57 12.04
CA LYS A 77 -12.62 0.93 11.51
C LYS A 77 -13.09 1.72 10.29
N LEU A 78 -13.24 1.04 9.17
CA LEU A 78 -13.73 1.65 7.94
C LEU A 78 -15.26 1.60 7.94
N ILE A 79 -15.89 2.77 7.88
CA ILE A 79 -17.36 2.88 7.91
C ILE A 79 -17.95 2.69 6.52
N ASN A 80 -17.23 3.11 5.48
CA ASN A 80 -17.69 3.01 4.11
C ASN A 80 -16.85 1.98 3.35
N ASP A 81 -17.30 1.61 2.18
CA ASP A 81 -16.55 0.75 1.27
C ASP A 81 -15.57 1.60 0.47
N PHE A 82 -14.29 1.49 0.78
CA PHE A 82 -13.23 2.23 0.10
C PHE A 82 -12.59 1.42 -1.04
N GLY A 83 -13.21 0.31 -1.41
CA GLY A 83 -12.71 -0.52 -2.49
C GLY A 83 -11.73 -1.60 -2.02
N PRO A 84 -11.24 -2.43 -2.95
CA PRO A 84 -10.40 -3.59 -2.61
C PRO A 84 -8.97 -3.22 -2.20
N ILE A 85 -8.53 -1.99 -2.45
CA ILE A 85 -7.18 -1.53 -2.07
C ILE A 85 -7.10 -1.25 -0.57
N ALA A 86 -8.22 -0.87 0.06
CA ALA A 86 -8.29 -0.62 1.49
C ALA A 86 -8.43 -1.95 2.24
N VAL A 87 -7.42 -2.31 3.00
CA VAL A 87 -7.33 -3.62 3.67
C VAL A 87 -7.13 -3.41 5.16
N CYS A 88 -7.98 -4.04 5.98
CA CYS A 88 -7.75 -4.07 7.42
C CYS A 88 -6.68 -5.11 7.74
N VAL A 89 -5.87 -4.84 8.77
CA VAL A 89 -4.73 -5.73 9.09
C VAL A 89 -5.17 -7.18 9.32
N GLY A 90 -6.35 -7.39 9.90
CA GLY A 90 -6.86 -8.75 10.11
C GLY A 90 -7.19 -9.50 8.83
N GLN A 91 -7.27 -8.81 7.70
CA GLN A 91 -7.56 -9.41 6.38
C GLN A 91 -6.32 -9.50 5.51
N LEU A 92 -5.16 -9.09 6.02
CA LEU A 92 -3.94 -8.97 5.21
C LEU A 92 -3.48 -10.33 4.67
N GLN A 93 -3.54 -11.37 5.48
CA GLN A 93 -3.16 -12.71 5.04
C GLN A 93 -4.05 -13.18 3.89
N LYS A 94 -5.37 -12.99 4.03
CA LYS A 94 -6.32 -13.36 3.00
C LYS A 94 -6.10 -12.56 1.71
N PHE A 95 -5.72 -11.28 1.86
CA PHE A 95 -5.38 -10.43 0.72
C PHE A 95 -4.23 -11.04 -0.09
N PHE A 96 -3.11 -11.39 0.56
CA PHE A 96 -1.98 -12.00 -0.12
C PHE A 96 -2.33 -13.36 -0.74
N MET A 97 -3.13 -14.17 -0.07
CA MET A 97 -3.52 -15.49 -0.56
C MET A 97 -4.36 -15.44 -1.84
N GLY A 98 -4.93 -14.28 -2.17
CA GLY A 98 -5.64 -14.09 -3.43
C GLY A 98 -4.72 -14.03 -4.65
N TYR A 99 -3.41 -13.86 -4.47
CA TYR A 99 -2.45 -13.73 -5.56
C TYR A 99 -1.66 -15.03 -5.69
N THR A 100 -2.12 -15.91 -6.57
CA THR A 100 -1.56 -17.26 -6.73
C THR A 100 -0.87 -17.46 -8.08
N ARG A 101 -1.00 -16.52 -9.00
CA ARG A 101 -0.41 -16.60 -10.33
C ARG A 101 0.95 -15.92 -10.34
N ARG A 102 1.95 -16.61 -10.84
CA ARG A 102 3.28 -16.04 -11.01
C ARG A 102 3.26 -15.04 -12.16
N LEU A 103 3.62 -13.80 -11.89
CA LEU A 103 3.62 -12.70 -12.85
C LEU A 103 5.04 -12.23 -13.19
N ILE A 104 6.02 -12.59 -12.36
CA ILE A 104 7.41 -12.15 -12.51
C ILE A 104 8.27 -13.42 -12.53
N ASP A 105 9.10 -13.59 -13.56
CA ASP A 105 10.03 -14.72 -13.59
C ASP A 105 11.25 -14.44 -12.70
N HIS A 106 12.08 -15.45 -12.50
CA HIS A 106 13.20 -15.37 -11.58
C HIS A 106 14.22 -14.28 -11.95
N ASP A 107 14.55 -14.16 -13.23
CA ASP A 107 15.53 -13.19 -13.69
C ASP A 107 15.04 -11.76 -13.54
N ASP A 108 13.78 -11.52 -13.90
CA ASP A 108 13.16 -10.21 -13.72
C ASP A 108 13.02 -9.86 -12.24
N LEU A 109 12.73 -10.85 -11.41
CA LEU A 109 12.61 -10.66 -9.97
C LEU A 109 13.94 -10.19 -9.37
N GLU A 110 15.06 -10.83 -9.74
CA GLU A 110 16.39 -10.41 -9.30
C GLU A 110 16.70 -8.99 -9.73
N LEU A 111 16.38 -8.66 -10.99
CA LEU A 111 16.61 -7.31 -11.51
C LEU A 111 15.83 -6.25 -10.73
N VAL A 112 14.58 -6.51 -10.41
CA VAL A 112 13.75 -5.60 -9.62
C VAL A 112 14.36 -5.39 -8.23
N VAL A 113 14.77 -6.47 -7.58
CA VAL A 113 15.39 -6.41 -6.25
C VAL A 113 16.69 -5.60 -6.31
N ASP A 114 17.52 -5.82 -7.32
CA ASP A 114 18.79 -5.09 -7.47
C ASP A 114 18.56 -3.60 -7.65
N ILE A 115 17.59 -3.23 -8.49
CA ILE A 115 17.26 -1.81 -8.72
C ILE A 115 16.76 -1.16 -7.43
N LEU A 116 15.92 -1.84 -6.66
CA LEU A 116 15.42 -1.33 -5.39
C LEU A 116 16.55 -1.16 -4.37
N ASN A 117 17.48 -2.10 -4.33
CA ASN A 117 18.63 -2.01 -3.43
C ASN A 117 19.54 -0.84 -3.80
N GLU A 118 19.78 -0.61 -5.08
CA GLU A 118 20.55 0.56 -5.54
C GLU A 118 19.87 1.87 -5.14
N GLY A 119 18.54 1.92 -5.29
CA GLY A 119 17.76 3.11 -4.96
C GLY A 119 17.68 3.41 -3.48
N THR A 120 17.86 2.39 -2.66
CA THR A 120 17.85 2.53 -1.20
C THR A 120 19.26 2.43 -0.62
N ASP A 121 20.26 2.40 -1.50
CA ASP A 121 21.64 2.29 -1.08
C ASP A 121 22.04 3.48 -0.23
N ARG A 122 22.39 3.21 0.98
CA ARG A 122 22.88 4.17 1.95
C ARG A 122 23.82 3.43 2.89
N PRO A 123 24.78 4.15 3.48
CA PRO A 123 25.70 3.51 4.39
C PRO A 123 24.92 2.82 5.49
N LEU A 124 25.20 1.56 5.67
CA LEU A 124 24.67 0.85 6.81
C LEU A 124 25.35 1.35 8.06
N PRO A 125 24.59 1.53 9.12
CA PRO A 125 25.16 1.96 10.37
C PRO A 125 26.14 0.95 10.94
#